data_fc881eb1e347ad8f74eac8dcf607ecba
#
_entry.id   fc881eb1e347ad8f74eac8dcf607ecba
#
_cell.length_a   1.000
_cell.length_b   1.000
_cell.length_c   1.000
_cell.angle_alpha   90.00
_cell.angle_beta   90.00
_cell.angle_gamma   90.00
#
_symmetry.space_group_name_H-M   'P 1'
#
loop_
_entity.id
_entity.type
_entity.pdbx_description
1 polymer ?
#
loop_
_entity_poly.entity_id
_entity_poly.type
_entity_poly.pdbx_seq_one_letter_code
_entity_poly.pdbx_strand_id
1 'polypeptide(L)'
;MINFVPFFKRKNFDDGVDEPEEVKHFNSFGEGYDYYLNRYRETMAWWHKPEQAKFHIASDRITEVKPDMGPSFNMIRVKGLEDKNIIESKTLAETYVFNEADIDGPIISTGCDHIVNGNFNKWLDETDFDIAIPLRRQSKVNNALIIQKRRTTDTINFFNYRLEMFYKMKPDSRAWYGDQRSYENIFFEQGLLTKGKKGSGRLGLHNIMGCKILVIPYGGDILGTNVDGQYFFPHALFYDYKGDRKSKYKIGLDRARSRWQNTQ
;
A
#
# COMPACT_ATOMS: atom_id res chain seq x y z
N MET A 1 8.20 16.12 5.03
CA MET A 1 8.44 14.85 5.76
C MET A 1 7.55 13.79 5.15
N ILE A 2 8.07 12.59 4.87
CA ILE A 2 7.30 11.47 4.29
C ILE A 2 6.66 10.66 5.40
N ASN A 3 5.43 10.17 5.21
CA ASN A 3 4.72 9.33 6.16
C ASN A 3 4.47 7.94 5.56
N PHE A 4 5.13 6.92 6.07
CA PHE A 4 4.87 5.53 5.73
C PHE A 4 3.76 5.01 6.62
N VAL A 5 2.66 4.56 6.01
CA VAL A 5 1.43 4.19 6.73
C VAL A 5 0.93 2.82 6.28
N PRO A 6 1.54 1.71 6.75
CA PRO A 6 0.95 0.40 6.57
C PRO A 6 -0.38 0.27 7.31
N PHE A 7 -1.30 -0.45 6.69
CA PHE A 7 -2.51 -0.91 7.36
C PHE A 7 -2.25 -2.26 8.03
N PHE A 8 -2.63 -2.37 9.30
CA PHE A 8 -2.55 -3.61 10.06
C PHE A 8 -3.76 -3.78 10.97
N LYS A 9 -4.45 -4.89 10.84
CA LYS A 9 -5.54 -5.31 11.73
C LYS A 9 -5.36 -6.79 12.02
N ARG A 10 -5.51 -7.19 13.30
CA ARG A 10 -5.57 -8.61 13.62
C ARG A 10 -6.89 -9.17 13.11
N LYS A 11 -6.82 -10.28 12.40
CA LYS A 11 -7.99 -10.98 11.89
C LYS A 11 -8.74 -11.63 13.07
N ASN A 12 -10.02 -11.36 13.19
CA ASN A 12 -10.92 -12.21 13.95
C ASN A 12 -11.24 -13.46 13.11
N PHE A 13 -11.22 -14.64 13.69
CA PHE A 13 -11.40 -15.92 12.99
C PHE A 13 -12.72 -16.02 12.21
N ASP A 14 -13.70 -15.15 12.47
CA ASP A 14 -15.05 -15.14 11.90
C ASP A 14 -15.28 -14.03 10.85
N ASP A 15 -14.24 -13.47 10.24
CA ASP A 15 -14.38 -12.35 9.28
C ASP A 15 -15.17 -12.69 8.01
N GLY A 16 -15.60 -13.94 7.81
CA GLY A 16 -16.47 -14.36 6.70
C GLY A 16 -15.90 -14.11 5.29
N VAL A 17 -14.64 -13.77 5.18
CA VAL A 17 -13.95 -13.58 3.91
C VAL A 17 -13.29 -14.89 3.52
N ASP A 18 -13.82 -15.54 2.50
CA ASP A 18 -13.15 -16.67 1.85
C ASP A 18 -11.81 -16.20 1.30
N GLU A 19 -10.75 -16.57 2.00
CA GLU A 19 -9.39 -16.34 1.50
C GLU A 19 -9.13 -17.27 0.32
N PRO A 20 -8.61 -16.74 -0.82
CA PRO A 20 -8.11 -17.60 -1.88
C PRO A 20 -7.08 -18.59 -1.34
N GLU A 21 -7.05 -19.83 -1.87
CA GLU A 21 -6.10 -20.87 -1.40
C GLU A 21 -4.65 -20.40 -1.40
N GLU A 22 -4.28 -19.57 -2.36
CA GLU A 22 -2.96 -18.92 -2.47
C GLU A 22 -2.60 -18.03 -1.27
N VAL A 23 -3.56 -17.69 -0.42
CA VAL A 23 -3.40 -16.78 0.73
C VAL A 23 -3.72 -17.47 2.06
N LYS A 24 -4.25 -18.69 2.03
CA LYS A 24 -4.55 -19.50 3.25
C LYS A 24 -3.31 -19.78 4.12
N HIS A 25 -2.11 -19.66 3.54
CA HIS A 25 -0.86 -19.78 4.28
C HIS A 25 -0.54 -18.61 5.22
N PHE A 26 -1.31 -17.53 5.13
CA PHE A 26 -1.25 -16.39 6.06
C PHE A 26 -2.08 -16.59 7.32
N ASN A 27 -2.59 -17.78 7.58
CA ASN A 27 -3.44 -18.11 8.73
C ASN A 27 -2.75 -17.98 10.10
N SER A 28 -1.46 -17.70 10.17
CA SER A 28 -0.78 -17.27 11.40
C SER A 28 -0.68 -15.75 11.47
N PHE A 29 -1.76 -15.04 11.18
CA PHE A 29 -1.83 -13.57 11.15
C PHE A 29 -1.49 -12.86 12.48
N GLY A 30 -1.24 -13.58 13.55
CA GLY A 30 -0.79 -13.01 14.80
C GLY A 30 0.70 -12.74 14.87
N GLU A 31 1.53 -13.77 14.71
CA GLU A 31 2.97 -13.66 14.98
C GLU A 31 3.83 -13.27 13.79
N GLY A 32 3.37 -13.55 12.56
CA GLY A 32 4.13 -13.27 11.33
C GLY A 32 4.17 -11.79 10.96
N TYR A 33 3.07 -11.07 11.17
CA TYR A 33 2.95 -9.69 10.69
C TYR A 33 3.67 -8.67 11.56
N ASP A 34 3.79 -8.89 12.86
CA ASP A 34 4.65 -8.06 13.71
C ASP A 34 6.11 -8.11 13.21
N TYR A 35 6.57 -9.29 12.75
CA TYR A 35 7.88 -9.42 12.12
C TYR A 35 8.01 -8.56 10.86
N TYR A 36 7.02 -8.62 9.95
CA TYR A 36 7.06 -7.83 8.71
C TYR A 36 7.00 -6.34 8.98
N LEU A 37 6.13 -5.88 9.87
CA LEU A 37 6.05 -4.48 10.28
C LEU A 37 7.39 -3.97 10.82
N ASN A 38 8.06 -4.77 11.67
CA ASN A 38 9.37 -4.44 12.21
C ASN A 38 10.41 -4.29 11.09
N ARG A 39 10.44 -5.22 10.13
CA ARG A 39 11.38 -5.17 9.01
C ARG A 39 11.07 -4.03 8.05
N TYR A 40 9.80 -3.73 7.82
CA TYR A 40 9.41 -2.59 7.02
C TYR A 40 9.92 -1.29 7.64
N ARG A 41 9.66 -1.09 8.93
CA ARG A 41 10.16 0.08 9.66
C ARG A 41 11.69 0.17 9.67
N GLU A 42 12.37 -0.96 9.88
CA GLU A 42 13.83 -1.04 9.84
C GLU A 42 14.36 -0.60 8.46
N THR A 43 13.80 -1.14 7.38
CA THR A 43 14.23 -0.78 6.01
C THR A 43 13.92 0.66 5.66
N MET A 44 12.81 1.23 6.17
CA MET A 44 12.55 2.67 6.04
C MET A 44 13.69 3.48 6.70
N ALA A 45 14.09 3.11 7.92
CA ALA A 45 15.12 3.82 8.67
C ALA A 45 16.53 3.71 8.05
N TRP A 46 16.78 2.74 7.18
CA TRP A 46 18.04 2.70 6.42
C TRP A 46 18.15 3.84 5.40
N TRP A 47 17.04 4.23 4.79
CA TRP A 47 17.00 5.18 3.68
C TRP A 47 16.56 6.59 4.08
N HIS A 48 15.89 6.72 5.22
CA HIS A 48 15.32 7.97 5.67
C HIS A 48 15.69 8.24 7.13
N LYS A 49 16.25 9.41 7.37
CA LYS A 49 16.49 9.89 8.74
C LYS A 49 15.15 10.24 9.43
N PRO A 50 15.11 10.27 10.78
CA PRO A 50 13.85 10.57 11.51
C PRO A 50 13.21 11.93 11.16
N GLU A 51 14.01 12.90 10.75
CA GLU A 51 13.52 14.21 10.29
C GLU A 51 12.99 14.19 8.84
N GLN A 52 13.23 13.13 8.09
CA GLN A 52 12.79 12.97 6.70
C GLN A 52 11.55 12.11 6.58
N ALA A 53 11.38 11.13 7.46
CA ALA A 53 10.26 10.21 7.40
C ALA A 53 9.76 9.77 8.78
N LYS A 54 8.46 9.50 8.86
CA LYS A 54 7.79 8.91 10.02
C LYS A 54 7.13 7.60 9.64
N PHE A 55 7.05 6.69 10.60
CA PHE A 55 6.32 5.43 10.48
C PHE A 55 5.06 5.48 11.33
N HIS A 56 3.92 5.25 10.70
CA HIS A 56 2.62 5.16 11.34
C HIS A 56 2.03 3.79 11.05
N ILE A 57 1.12 3.33 11.90
CA ILE A 57 0.35 2.11 11.64
C ILE A 57 -1.12 2.47 11.71
N ALA A 58 -1.82 2.37 10.58
CA ALA A 58 -3.27 2.51 10.54
C ALA A 58 -3.93 1.21 10.98
N SER A 59 -4.83 1.29 11.95
CA SER A 59 -5.45 0.10 12.55
C SER A 59 -6.80 0.43 13.17
N ASP A 60 -7.56 -0.61 13.55
CA ASP A 60 -8.71 -0.47 14.43
C ASP A 60 -8.29 -0.04 15.84
N ARG A 61 -9.27 0.13 16.73
CA ARG A 61 -9.02 0.59 18.11
C ARG A 61 -8.50 -0.49 19.05
N ILE A 62 -8.71 -1.76 18.71
CA ILE A 62 -8.44 -2.91 19.60
C ILE A 62 -7.18 -3.69 19.21
N THR A 63 -6.71 -3.58 17.96
CA THR A 63 -5.51 -4.29 17.52
C THR A 63 -4.28 -3.79 18.28
N GLU A 64 -3.62 -4.70 18.95
CA GLU A 64 -2.35 -4.45 19.63
C GLU A 64 -1.18 -4.78 18.69
N VAL A 65 -0.16 -3.93 18.70
CA VAL A 65 1.12 -4.16 18.04
C VAL A 65 2.14 -4.49 19.12
N LYS A 66 2.95 -5.52 18.92
CA LYS A 66 3.92 -5.97 19.92
C LYS A 66 4.99 -4.90 20.22
N PRO A 67 5.41 -4.77 21.49
CA PRO A 67 6.32 -3.71 21.95
C PRO A 67 7.71 -3.72 21.31
N ASP A 68 8.17 -4.84 20.75
CA ASP A 68 9.48 -4.98 20.11
C ASP A 68 9.65 -4.12 18.84
N MET A 69 8.58 -3.48 18.38
CA MET A 69 8.69 -2.47 17.33
C MET A 69 9.44 -1.19 17.74
N GLY A 70 9.75 -1.02 19.02
CA GLY A 70 10.48 0.13 19.54
C GLY A 70 9.67 1.44 19.52
N PRO A 71 10.23 2.55 20.06
CA PRO A 71 9.48 3.76 20.37
C PRO A 71 9.17 4.67 19.17
N SER A 72 9.54 4.32 17.96
CA SER A 72 9.53 5.24 16.81
C SER A 72 8.42 5.00 15.80
N PHE A 73 7.22 4.62 16.23
CA PHE A 73 6.04 4.58 15.39
C PHE A 73 4.82 5.21 16.07
N ASN A 74 3.88 5.69 15.27
CA ASN A 74 2.62 6.25 15.75
C ASN A 74 1.46 5.35 15.33
N MET A 75 0.47 5.18 16.22
CA MET A 75 -0.77 4.47 15.88
C MET A 75 -1.83 5.46 15.40
N ILE A 76 -2.36 5.23 14.21
CA ILE A 76 -3.54 5.91 13.70
C ILE A 76 -4.73 5.00 13.96
N ARG A 77 -5.52 5.32 14.98
CA ARG A 77 -6.68 4.54 15.40
C ARG A 77 -7.93 4.98 14.67
N VAL A 78 -8.41 4.14 13.77
CA VAL A 78 -9.61 4.38 12.98
C VAL A 78 -10.81 3.73 13.64
N LYS A 79 -11.85 4.53 13.90
CA LYS A 79 -13.09 4.06 14.55
C LYS A 79 -13.96 3.27 13.58
N GLY A 80 -14.70 2.28 14.08
CA GLY A 80 -15.71 1.52 13.32
C GLY A 80 -15.12 0.49 12.37
N LEU A 81 -13.88 0.05 12.61
CA LEU A 81 -13.27 -1.06 11.87
C LEU A 81 -13.39 -2.40 12.61
N GLU A 82 -13.78 -2.39 13.86
CA GLU A 82 -13.71 -3.53 14.77
C GLU A 82 -14.57 -4.71 14.28
N ASP A 83 -15.74 -4.41 13.71
CA ASP A 83 -16.73 -5.36 13.20
C ASP A 83 -16.64 -5.59 11.67
N LYS A 84 -15.68 -4.97 11.00
CA LYS A 84 -15.50 -5.06 9.55
C LYS A 84 -14.51 -6.16 9.18
N ASN A 85 -14.73 -6.79 8.02
CA ASN A 85 -13.72 -7.67 7.44
C ASN A 85 -12.44 -6.90 7.08
N ILE A 86 -11.36 -7.63 6.84
CA ILE A 86 -10.03 -7.04 6.62
C ILE A 86 -9.99 -6.10 5.40
N ILE A 87 -10.70 -6.41 4.31
CA ILE A 87 -10.71 -5.64 3.07
C ILE A 87 -11.49 -4.34 3.24
N GLU A 88 -12.68 -4.42 3.85
CA GLU A 88 -13.47 -3.24 4.18
C GLU A 88 -12.73 -2.34 5.17
N SER A 89 -12.13 -2.94 6.21
CA SER A 89 -11.32 -2.22 7.20
C SER A 89 -10.15 -1.49 6.55
N LYS A 90 -9.43 -2.14 5.64
CA LYS A 90 -8.33 -1.51 4.90
C LYS A 90 -8.83 -0.35 4.03
N THR A 91 -9.95 -0.54 3.32
CA THR A 91 -10.55 0.50 2.48
C THR A 91 -10.93 1.74 3.27
N LEU A 92 -11.60 1.55 4.42
CA LEU A 92 -11.99 2.63 5.32
C LEU A 92 -10.77 3.31 5.95
N ALA A 93 -9.79 2.52 6.42
CA ALA A 93 -8.57 3.05 7.02
C ALA A 93 -7.75 3.89 6.03
N GLU A 94 -7.59 3.42 4.80
CA GLU A 94 -6.92 4.19 3.75
C GLU A 94 -7.64 5.51 3.47
N THR A 95 -8.98 5.47 3.34
CA THR A 95 -9.77 6.71 3.12
C THR A 95 -9.60 7.68 4.27
N TYR A 96 -9.68 7.20 5.52
CA TYR A 96 -9.45 8.04 6.71
C TYR A 96 -8.05 8.65 6.73
N VAL A 97 -7.03 7.83 6.47
CA VAL A 97 -5.61 8.28 6.48
C VAL A 97 -5.38 9.37 5.46
N PHE A 98 -5.91 9.21 4.25
CA PHE A 98 -5.73 10.19 3.19
C PHE A 98 -6.54 11.48 3.37
N ASN A 99 -7.71 11.39 3.99
CA ASN A 99 -8.63 12.52 4.09
C ASN A 99 -8.57 13.25 5.42
N GLU A 100 -8.46 12.53 6.54
CA GLU A 100 -8.78 13.04 7.87
C GLU A 100 -7.63 12.94 8.88
N ALA A 101 -6.68 12.00 8.70
CA ALA A 101 -5.61 11.84 9.68
C ALA A 101 -4.78 13.12 9.81
N ASP A 102 -4.42 13.48 11.04
CA ASP A 102 -3.55 14.62 11.36
C ASP A 102 -2.10 14.29 11.02
N ILE A 103 -1.80 14.29 9.72
CA ILE A 103 -0.50 13.97 9.15
C ILE A 103 -0.17 14.99 8.07
N ASP A 104 0.95 15.68 8.21
CA ASP A 104 1.44 16.61 7.21
C ASP A 104 2.45 15.97 6.27
N GLY A 105 2.36 16.34 4.97
CA GLY A 105 3.27 15.90 3.91
C GLY A 105 2.81 14.64 3.19
N PRO A 106 3.65 14.08 2.30
CA PRO A 106 3.33 12.91 1.52
C PRO A 106 3.02 11.68 2.37
N ILE A 107 1.98 10.93 1.99
CA ILE A 107 1.54 9.70 2.64
C ILE A 107 1.75 8.52 1.69
N ILE A 108 2.45 7.50 2.15
CA ILE A 108 2.68 6.24 1.46
C ILE A 108 1.90 5.15 2.19
N SER A 109 0.71 4.82 1.69
CA SER A 109 -0.13 3.73 2.23
C SER A 109 0.23 2.40 1.60
N THR A 110 0.33 1.36 2.42
CA THR A 110 0.80 0.04 2.00
C THR A 110 0.17 -1.09 2.81
N GLY A 111 0.46 -2.34 2.41
CA GLY A 111 0.38 -3.48 3.32
C GLY A 111 1.53 -3.46 4.34
N CYS A 112 1.54 -4.43 5.25
CA CYS A 112 2.56 -4.51 6.30
C CYS A 112 3.82 -5.30 5.89
N ASP A 113 3.78 -6.04 4.79
CA ASP A 113 4.80 -6.98 4.33
C ASP A 113 5.73 -6.40 3.25
N HIS A 114 6.04 -5.13 3.35
CA HIS A 114 6.81 -4.40 2.35
C HIS A 114 8.25 -4.12 2.79
N ILE A 115 9.09 -3.80 1.83
CA ILE A 115 10.51 -3.45 2.04
C ILE A 115 10.78 -2.11 1.34
N VAL A 116 11.28 -1.12 2.09
CA VAL A 116 11.81 0.11 1.51
C VAL A 116 13.23 -0.18 1.01
N ASN A 117 13.48 0.10 -0.26
CA ASN A 117 14.74 -0.22 -0.93
C ASN A 117 15.40 1.01 -1.58
N GLY A 118 14.98 2.19 -1.20
CA GLY A 118 15.57 3.44 -1.68
C GLY A 118 14.96 4.67 -1.03
N ASN A 119 15.58 5.82 -1.28
CA ASN A 119 15.12 7.10 -0.77
C ASN A 119 14.05 7.71 -1.69
N PHE A 120 12.87 7.95 -1.14
CA PHE A 120 11.73 8.50 -1.89
C PHE A 120 11.79 10.01 -2.08
N ASN A 121 12.59 10.75 -1.29
CA ASN A 121 12.56 12.21 -1.29
C ASN A 121 12.81 12.77 -2.70
N LYS A 122 13.90 12.34 -3.34
CA LYS A 122 14.24 12.83 -4.68
C LYS A 122 13.11 12.60 -5.69
N TRP A 123 12.56 11.39 -5.74
CA TRP A 123 11.48 11.08 -6.66
C TRP A 123 10.21 11.89 -6.39
N LEU A 124 9.84 12.05 -5.11
CA LEU A 124 8.70 12.86 -4.73
C LEU A 124 8.90 14.33 -5.10
N ASP A 125 10.11 14.87 -4.92
CA ASP A 125 10.41 16.27 -5.22
C ASP A 125 10.39 16.55 -6.73
N GLU A 126 10.96 15.63 -7.53
CA GLU A 126 11.12 15.79 -8.99
C GLU A 126 9.86 15.44 -9.79
N THR A 127 8.89 14.71 -9.22
CA THR A 127 7.71 14.24 -9.95
C THR A 127 6.46 15.02 -9.55
N ASP A 128 5.78 15.66 -10.50
CA ASP A 128 4.56 16.43 -10.23
C ASP A 128 3.31 15.56 -10.38
N PHE A 129 2.72 15.19 -9.23
CA PHE A 129 1.46 14.46 -9.12
C PHE A 129 0.78 14.73 -7.77
N ASP A 130 -0.48 14.37 -7.65
CA ASP A 130 -1.22 14.40 -6.38
C ASP A 130 -1.32 13.01 -5.77
N ILE A 131 -1.64 12.00 -6.60
CA ILE A 131 -1.79 10.60 -6.19
C ILE A 131 -1.02 9.70 -7.16
N ALA A 132 -0.28 8.71 -6.67
CA ALA A 132 0.31 7.66 -7.52
C ALA A 132 -0.31 6.30 -7.22
N ILE A 133 -0.68 5.57 -8.28
CA ILE A 133 -1.39 4.28 -8.22
C ILE A 133 -0.74 3.28 -9.17
N PRO A 134 -0.30 2.10 -8.70
CA PRO A 134 0.34 1.11 -9.56
C PRO A 134 -0.66 0.28 -10.36
N LEU A 135 -0.30 -0.03 -11.61
CA LEU A 135 -1.00 -0.99 -12.47
C LEU A 135 -0.16 -2.25 -12.71
N ARG A 136 -0.68 -3.39 -12.29
CA ARG A 136 -0.09 -4.70 -12.56
C ARG A 136 -0.43 -5.17 -13.98
N ARG A 137 0.61 -5.40 -14.81
CA ARG A 137 0.47 -5.83 -16.21
C ARG A 137 -0.47 -4.93 -17.03
N GLN A 138 -0.53 -3.65 -16.69
CA GLN A 138 -1.43 -2.68 -17.32
C GLN A 138 -2.89 -3.17 -17.44
N SER A 139 -3.38 -3.90 -16.45
CA SER A 139 -4.73 -4.49 -16.50
C SER A 139 -5.47 -4.49 -15.17
N LYS A 140 -4.75 -4.41 -14.07
CA LYS A 140 -5.32 -4.40 -12.71
C LYS A 140 -4.59 -3.41 -11.83
N VAL A 141 -5.34 -2.69 -11.03
CA VAL A 141 -4.75 -1.88 -9.97
C VAL A 141 -4.06 -2.80 -8.95
N ASN A 142 -2.93 -2.36 -8.45
CA ASN A 142 -2.29 -2.99 -7.31
C ASN A 142 -2.21 -1.96 -6.17
N ASN A 143 -3.05 -2.08 -5.16
CA ASN A 143 -3.02 -1.19 -4.01
C ASN A 143 -2.04 -1.65 -2.91
N ALA A 144 -1.01 -2.40 -3.28
CA ALA A 144 0.12 -2.65 -2.40
C ALA A 144 0.85 -1.35 -2.01
N LEU A 145 0.75 -0.34 -2.88
CA LEU A 145 1.35 0.98 -2.69
C LEU A 145 0.41 2.03 -3.27
N ILE A 146 -0.11 2.93 -2.43
CA ILE A 146 -0.82 4.14 -2.87
C ILE A 146 -0.11 5.33 -2.24
N ILE A 147 0.24 6.31 -3.05
CA ILE A 147 0.94 7.51 -2.58
C ILE A 147 0.04 8.72 -2.79
N GLN A 148 -0.26 9.45 -1.72
CA GLN A 148 -0.83 10.79 -1.77
C GLN A 148 0.31 11.77 -1.50
N LYS A 149 0.71 12.53 -2.52
CA LYS A 149 1.76 13.55 -2.38
C LYS A 149 1.22 14.84 -1.79
N ARG A 150 0.00 15.22 -2.17
CA ARG A 150 -0.67 16.44 -1.72
C ARG A 150 -2.09 16.13 -1.24
N ARG A 151 -2.47 16.69 -0.11
CA ARG A 151 -3.85 16.67 0.37
C ARG A 151 -4.54 17.94 -0.09
N THR A 152 -5.47 17.81 -1.01
CA THR A 152 -6.28 18.89 -1.57
C THR A 152 -7.76 18.51 -1.52
N THR A 153 -8.67 19.44 -1.76
CA THR A 153 -10.10 19.13 -1.89
C THR A 153 -10.34 18.05 -2.94
N ASP A 154 -9.62 18.09 -4.06
CA ASP A 154 -9.79 17.13 -5.15
C ASP A 154 -9.33 15.74 -4.74
N THR A 155 -8.18 15.62 -4.03
CA THR A 155 -7.72 14.33 -3.52
C THR A 155 -8.65 13.74 -2.48
N ILE A 156 -9.22 14.55 -1.60
CA ILE A 156 -10.25 14.14 -0.64
C ILE A 156 -11.47 13.61 -1.38
N ASN A 157 -11.97 14.34 -2.38
CA ASN A 157 -13.09 13.93 -3.21
C ASN A 157 -12.80 12.62 -3.96
N PHE A 158 -11.58 12.44 -4.47
CA PHE A 158 -11.17 11.21 -5.13
C PHE A 158 -11.25 9.99 -4.20
N PHE A 159 -10.72 10.09 -2.97
CA PHE A 159 -10.78 8.97 -2.03
C PHE A 159 -12.19 8.72 -1.48
N ASN A 160 -13.01 9.75 -1.32
CA ASN A 160 -14.43 9.59 -1.01
C ASN A 160 -15.17 8.87 -2.15
N TYR A 161 -14.92 9.25 -3.39
CA TYR A 161 -15.50 8.59 -4.56
C TYR A 161 -15.03 7.13 -4.67
N ARG A 162 -13.76 6.86 -4.39
CA ARG A 162 -13.24 5.48 -4.31
C ARG A 162 -14.01 4.65 -3.27
N LEU A 163 -14.32 5.23 -2.11
CA LEU A 163 -15.11 4.58 -1.07
C LEU A 163 -16.56 4.32 -1.54
N GLU A 164 -17.18 5.27 -2.22
CA GLU A 164 -18.50 5.06 -2.84
C GLU A 164 -18.46 3.92 -3.86
N MET A 165 -17.44 3.88 -4.72
CA MET A 165 -17.27 2.80 -5.70
C MET A 165 -17.10 1.44 -5.04
N PHE A 166 -16.43 1.38 -3.89
CA PHE A 166 -16.34 0.17 -3.07
C PHE A 166 -17.72 -0.29 -2.61
N TYR A 167 -18.54 0.59 -2.05
CA TYR A 167 -19.87 0.23 -1.54
C TYR A 167 -20.92 -0.02 -2.64
N LYS A 168 -20.75 0.55 -3.83
CA LYS A 168 -21.60 0.24 -5.01
C LYS A 168 -21.37 -1.18 -5.54
N MET A 169 -20.26 -1.82 -5.24
CA MET A 169 -20.02 -3.21 -5.64
C MET A 169 -20.94 -4.18 -4.86
N LYS A 170 -21.28 -5.31 -5.51
CA LYS A 170 -21.97 -6.42 -4.84
C LYS A 170 -21.11 -6.94 -3.67
N PRO A 171 -21.70 -7.46 -2.58
CA PRO A 171 -20.96 -7.97 -1.43
C PRO A 171 -19.81 -8.93 -1.81
N ASP A 172 -20.07 -9.93 -2.66
CA ASP A 172 -19.05 -10.88 -3.13
C ASP A 172 -17.88 -10.22 -3.87
N SER A 173 -18.14 -9.10 -4.54
CA SER A 173 -17.11 -8.33 -5.24
C SER A 173 -16.30 -7.43 -4.31
N ARG A 174 -16.81 -7.15 -3.10
CA ARG A 174 -16.11 -6.41 -2.04
C ARG A 174 -15.21 -7.30 -1.17
N ALA A 175 -15.33 -8.62 -1.30
CA ALA A 175 -14.48 -9.59 -0.63
C ALA A 175 -13.00 -9.41 -1.05
N TRP A 176 -12.24 -10.48 -1.13
CA TRP A 176 -10.82 -10.40 -1.51
C TRP A 176 -10.59 -9.60 -2.79
N TYR A 177 -9.68 -8.64 -2.79
CA TYR A 177 -9.41 -7.63 -3.83
C TYR A 177 -10.48 -6.53 -4.03
N GLY A 178 -11.49 -6.42 -3.18
CA GLY A 178 -12.50 -5.36 -3.30
C GLY A 178 -11.90 -3.95 -3.22
N ASP A 179 -10.91 -3.77 -2.37
CA ASP A 179 -10.11 -2.56 -2.22
C ASP A 179 -9.41 -2.15 -3.53
N GLN A 180 -8.88 -3.11 -4.29
CA GLN A 180 -8.27 -2.85 -5.62
C GLN A 180 -9.32 -2.56 -6.69
N ARG A 181 -10.42 -3.34 -6.68
CA ARG A 181 -11.52 -3.20 -7.66
C ARG A 181 -12.20 -1.83 -7.57
N SER A 182 -12.23 -1.21 -6.41
CA SER A 182 -12.77 0.16 -6.28
C SER A 182 -11.98 1.18 -7.11
N TYR A 183 -10.67 1.09 -7.15
CA TYR A 183 -9.83 1.89 -8.04
C TYR A 183 -9.98 1.48 -9.52
N GLU A 184 -10.05 0.17 -9.81
CA GLU A 184 -10.26 -0.33 -11.18
C GLU A 184 -11.56 0.21 -11.77
N ASN A 185 -12.64 0.27 -10.98
CA ASN A 185 -13.92 0.82 -11.42
C ASN A 185 -13.80 2.29 -11.81
N ILE A 186 -13.09 3.11 -11.03
CA ILE A 186 -12.80 4.49 -11.40
C ILE A 186 -12.02 4.55 -12.72
N PHE A 187 -11.00 3.71 -12.87
CA PHE A 187 -10.18 3.69 -14.08
C PHE A 187 -10.95 3.20 -15.31
N PHE A 188 -11.92 2.29 -15.16
CA PHE A 188 -12.84 1.92 -16.23
C PHE A 188 -13.74 3.08 -16.64
N GLU A 189 -14.33 3.79 -15.69
CA GLU A 189 -15.18 4.96 -15.96
C GLU A 189 -14.42 6.08 -16.65
N GLN A 190 -13.17 6.27 -16.28
CA GLN A 190 -12.29 7.29 -16.85
C GLN A 190 -11.57 6.85 -18.14
N GLY A 191 -11.85 5.64 -18.66
CA GLY A 191 -11.26 5.11 -19.88
C GLY A 191 -9.75 4.82 -19.78
N LEU A 192 -9.20 4.71 -18.59
CA LEU A 192 -7.79 4.33 -18.35
C LEU A 192 -7.58 2.83 -18.39
N LEU A 193 -8.63 2.05 -18.16
CA LEU A 193 -8.69 0.61 -18.32
C LEU A 193 -9.86 0.23 -19.24
N THR A 194 -9.71 -0.87 -19.97
CA THR A 194 -10.81 -1.48 -20.76
C THR A 194 -11.16 -2.82 -20.14
N LYS A 195 -12.43 -2.98 -19.73
CA LYS A 195 -12.92 -4.19 -19.09
C LYS A 195 -12.68 -5.42 -19.99
N GLY A 196 -12.11 -6.46 -19.42
CA GLY A 196 -11.82 -7.71 -20.14
C GLY A 196 -10.61 -7.66 -21.08
N LYS A 197 -9.98 -6.51 -21.30
CA LYS A 197 -8.82 -6.35 -22.19
C LYS A 197 -7.52 -6.26 -21.38
N LYS A 198 -6.71 -7.32 -21.42
CA LYS A 198 -5.38 -7.31 -20.80
C LYS A 198 -4.47 -6.29 -21.49
N GLY A 199 -3.61 -5.62 -20.71
CA GLY A 199 -2.64 -4.65 -21.22
C GLY A 199 -3.26 -3.34 -21.72
N SER A 200 -4.54 -3.06 -21.42
CA SER A 200 -5.21 -1.83 -21.86
C SER A 200 -4.94 -0.62 -20.98
N GLY A 201 -4.30 -0.82 -19.83
CA GLY A 201 -4.06 0.25 -18.86
C GLY A 201 -3.09 1.30 -19.38
N ARG A 202 -3.44 2.55 -19.20
CA ARG A 202 -2.65 3.71 -19.59
C ARG A 202 -1.76 4.13 -18.43
N LEU A 203 -0.45 4.01 -18.62
CA LEU A 203 0.54 4.52 -17.67
C LEU A 203 0.76 6.03 -17.88
N GLY A 204 1.40 6.66 -16.90
CA GLY A 204 1.75 8.08 -16.93
C GLY A 204 0.79 8.96 -16.16
N LEU A 205 0.85 10.26 -16.40
CA LEU A 205 0.08 11.27 -15.70
C LEU A 205 -1.30 11.49 -16.35
N HIS A 206 -2.36 11.46 -15.55
CA HIS A 206 -3.74 11.67 -15.97
C HIS A 206 -4.43 12.66 -15.04
N ASN A 207 -5.39 13.41 -15.57
CA ASN A 207 -6.27 14.23 -14.74
C ASN A 207 -7.59 13.46 -14.50
N ILE A 208 -7.88 13.15 -13.27
CA ILE A 208 -9.09 12.43 -12.85
C ILE A 208 -9.74 13.22 -11.72
N MET A 209 -10.94 13.72 -11.90
CA MET A 209 -11.68 14.47 -10.88
C MET A 209 -10.88 15.66 -10.30
N GLY A 210 -10.12 16.36 -11.15
CA GLY A 210 -9.26 17.47 -10.73
C GLY A 210 -7.88 17.05 -10.19
N CYS A 211 -7.66 15.76 -9.87
CA CYS A 211 -6.39 15.27 -9.36
C CYS A 211 -5.42 14.90 -10.49
N LYS A 212 -4.16 15.20 -10.29
CA LYS A 212 -3.05 14.64 -11.09
C LYS A 212 -2.73 13.23 -10.60
N ILE A 213 -3.29 12.22 -11.28
CA ILE A 213 -3.06 10.81 -10.97
C ILE A 213 -1.89 10.27 -11.79
N LEU A 214 -0.82 9.91 -11.12
CA LEU A 214 0.31 9.22 -11.74
C LEU A 214 0.09 7.71 -11.70
N VAL A 215 -0.20 7.13 -12.86
CA VAL A 215 -0.33 5.67 -13.00
C VAL A 215 1.04 5.08 -13.27
N ILE A 216 1.58 4.36 -12.30
CA ILE A 216 2.92 3.76 -12.36
C ILE A 216 2.86 2.26 -12.69
N PRO A 217 3.88 1.70 -13.37
CA PRO A 217 3.94 0.26 -13.59
C PRO A 217 4.24 -0.48 -12.28
N TYR A 218 3.52 -1.56 -12.03
CA TYR A 218 3.97 -2.57 -11.10
C TYR A 218 5.07 -3.40 -11.76
N GLY A 219 6.22 -3.45 -11.15
CA GLY A 219 7.43 -3.91 -11.81
C GLY A 219 8.12 -2.77 -12.57
N GLY A 220 8.71 -1.85 -11.84
CA GLY A 220 9.43 -0.68 -12.33
C GLY A 220 10.29 -0.05 -11.21
N ASP A 221 10.82 1.13 -11.49
CA ASP A 221 11.77 1.80 -10.59
C ASP A 221 11.16 2.24 -9.25
N ILE A 222 9.84 2.39 -9.18
CA ILE A 222 9.17 2.79 -7.93
C ILE A 222 8.70 1.58 -7.15
N LEU A 223 7.98 0.66 -7.79
CA LEU A 223 7.42 -0.51 -7.16
C LEU A 223 7.84 -1.77 -7.92
N GLY A 224 8.72 -2.54 -7.33
CA GLY A 224 9.14 -3.84 -7.80
C GLY A 224 8.61 -4.97 -6.92
N THR A 225 8.98 -6.17 -7.24
CA THR A 225 8.81 -7.33 -6.37
C THR A 225 10.17 -7.91 -6.02
N ASN A 226 10.28 -8.51 -4.85
CA ASN A 226 11.49 -9.20 -4.43
C ASN A 226 11.58 -10.65 -4.95
N VAL A 227 10.64 -11.06 -5.78
CA VAL A 227 10.59 -12.39 -6.39
C VAL A 227 11.40 -12.39 -7.68
N ASP A 228 12.14 -13.45 -7.93
CA ASP A 228 12.83 -13.64 -9.20
C ASP A 228 11.83 -13.66 -10.37
N GLY A 229 12.25 -13.09 -11.51
CA GLY A 229 11.44 -13.06 -12.71
C GLY A 229 11.20 -11.65 -13.27
N GLN A 230 10.20 -11.55 -14.16
CA GLN A 230 9.94 -10.34 -14.96
C GLN A 230 9.58 -9.07 -14.18
N TYR A 231 9.31 -9.18 -12.88
CA TYR A 231 8.96 -8.05 -11.99
C TYR A 231 10.05 -7.75 -10.96
N PHE A 232 11.18 -8.42 -11.06
CA PHE A 232 12.32 -8.10 -10.22
C PHE A 232 13.07 -6.89 -10.78
N PHE A 233 13.01 -5.79 -10.03
CA PHE A 233 13.69 -4.54 -10.35
C PHE A 233 14.64 -4.21 -9.19
N PRO A 234 15.95 -4.51 -9.31
CA PRO A 234 16.88 -4.36 -8.20
C PRO A 234 17.01 -2.92 -7.70
N HIS A 235 16.64 -1.94 -8.52
CA HIS A 235 16.70 -0.52 -8.19
C HIS A 235 15.36 0.10 -7.79
N ALA A 236 14.28 -0.69 -7.74
CA ALA A 236 12.98 -0.20 -7.28
C ALA A 236 13.10 0.41 -5.88
N LEU A 237 12.41 1.52 -5.65
CA LEU A 237 12.41 2.19 -4.35
C LEU A 237 11.66 1.38 -3.29
N PHE A 238 10.76 0.51 -3.73
CA PHE A 238 9.87 -0.23 -2.87
C PHE A 238 9.63 -1.65 -3.40
N TYR A 239 9.65 -2.63 -2.52
CA TYR A 239 9.29 -3.99 -2.88
C TYR A 239 7.96 -4.39 -2.25
N ASP A 240 7.01 -4.81 -3.11
CA ASP A 240 5.84 -5.57 -2.70
C ASP A 240 6.24 -7.04 -2.60
N TYR A 241 6.21 -7.57 -1.41
CA TYR A 241 6.47 -8.97 -1.19
C TYR A 241 5.26 -9.80 -1.60
N LYS A 242 5.45 -10.62 -2.63
CA LYS A 242 4.43 -11.57 -3.10
C LYS A 242 4.86 -12.98 -2.74
N GLY A 243 4.16 -13.56 -1.79
CA GLY A 243 4.35 -14.96 -1.47
C GLY A 243 4.44 -15.26 0.01
N ASP A 244 4.03 -16.42 0.33
CA ASP A 244 3.81 -17.07 1.61
C ASP A 244 5.09 -17.40 2.39
N ARG A 245 6.28 -16.93 1.96
CA ARG A 245 7.51 -17.54 2.41
C ARG A 245 8.45 -16.53 3.03
N LYS A 246 8.65 -16.68 4.35
CA LYS A 246 9.71 -15.99 5.10
C LYS A 246 11.06 -16.03 4.37
N SER A 247 11.37 -17.14 3.66
CA SER A 247 12.59 -17.30 2.88
C SER A 247 12.72 -16.27 1.74
N LYS A 248 11.66 -16.04 0.96
CA LYS A 248 11.67 -15.05 -0.13
C LYS A 248 11.72 -13.63 0.39
N TYR A 249 10.99 -13.34 1.47
CA TYR A 249 11.07 -12.04 2.15
C TYR A 249 12.48 -11.77 2.65
N LYS A 250 13.13 -12.78 3.25
CA LYS A 250 14.53 -12.69 3.71
C LYS A 250 15.47 -12.36 2.56
N ILE A 251 15.33 -13.02 1.40
CA ILE A 251 16.14 -12.70 0.21
C ILE A 251 15.98 -11.23 -0.20
N GLY A 252 14.74 -10.74 -0.24
CA GLY A 252 14.46 -9.33 -0.55
C GLY A 252 15.08 -8.37 0.47
N LEU A 253 14.99 -8.72 1.75
CA LEU A 253 15.58 -7.95 2.84
C LEU A 253 17.10 -7.91 2.74
N ASP A 254 17.75 -9.04 2.48
CA ASP A 254 19.22 -9.13 2.34
C ASP A 254 19.71 -8.33 1.12
N ARG A 255 18.97 -8.33 0.01
CA ARG A 255 19.24 -7.48 -1.16
C ARG A 255 19.11 -5.99 -0.85
N ALA A 256 18.05 -5.60 -0.16
CA ALA A 256 17.85 -4.21 0.24
C ALA A 256 18.96 -3.74 1.19
N ARG A 257 19.39 -4.60 2.13
CA ARG A 257 20.51 -4.33 3.04
C ARG A 257 21.82 -4.15 2.28
N SER A 258 22.14 -5.07 1.37
CA SER A 258 23.36 -4.97 0.56
C SER A 258 23.38 -3.71 -0.29
N ARG A 259 22.24 -3.35 -0.89
CA ARG A 259 22.13 -2.10 -1.64
C ARG A 259 22.37 -0.88 -0.76
N TRP A 260 21.75 -0.83 0.42
CA TRP A 260 21.92 0.27 1.35
C TRP A 260 23.39 0.42 1.79
N GLN A 261 24.04 -0.69 2.17
CA GLN A 261 25.46 -0.69 2.55
C GLN A 261 26.38 -0.17 1.44
N ASN A 262 26.07 -0.47 0.18
CA ASN A 262 26.86 0.00 -0.97
C ASN A 262 26.62 1.49 -1.32
N THR A 263 25.65 2.15 -0.68
CA THR A 263 25.34 3.57 -0.89
C THR A 263 25.80 4.48 0.24
N GLN A 264 26.35 3.91 1.32
CA GLN A 264 26.96 4.66 2.42
C GLN A 264 28.40 5.02 2.10
#